data_a16e18e4bedd744b899c6300176c72ec
#
_entry.id   a16e18e4bedd744b899c6300176c72ec
#
_cell.length_a   1.000
_cell.length_b   1.000
_cell.length_c   1.000
_cell.angle_alpha   90.00
_cell.angle_beta   90.00
_cell.angle_gamma   90.00
#
_symmetry.space_group_name_H-M   'P 1'
#
loop_
_entity.id
_entity.type
_entity.pdbx_description
1 polymer ?
#
loop_
_entity_poly.entity_id
_entity_poly.type
_entity_poly.pdbx_seq_one_letter_code
_entity_poly.pdbx_strand_id
1 'polypeptide(L)'
;QVIDNLKIFVQAANERSEASDHTLLHGPPGLGKTTLAHILAEELGVSLKVSSGPVIDKPGDLAGLLTSLDSRDVLFIDEIHRLSPVVEEYLYSAMEDFKIDIMIESGPNARSVQINLNDFTLIGATTRSGLLTAPMRARFGINNRLEYYDVNVLSSIIDRSCLLYTSDAADDLLC
;
A
#
# COMPACT_ATOMS: atom_id res chain seq x y z
N GLN A 1 -9.79 -16.28 -4.96
CA GLN A 1 -8.53 -16.35 -5.74
C GLN A 1 -7.53 -15.26 -5.32
N VAL A 2 -7.86 -13.94 -5.37
CA VAL A 2 -6.94 -12.86 -4.90
C VAL A 2 -6.64 -13.01 -3.40
N ILE A 3 -7.67 -13.19 -2.59
CA ILE A 3 -7.55 -13.37 -1.14
C ILE A 3 -6.74 -14.62 -0.79
N ASP A 4 -6.95 -15.72 -1.49
CA ASP A 4 -6.25 -16.99 -1.23
C ASP A 4 -4.76 -16.86 -1.54
N ASN A 5 -4.42 -16.17 -2.64
CA ASN A 5 -3.04 -15.86 -2.97
C ASN A 5 -2.38 -14.99 -1.89
N LEU A 6 -3.05 -13.91 -1.48
CA LEU A 6 -2.52 -13.00 -0.45
C LEU A 6 -2.30 -13.71 0.89
N LYS A 7 -3.19 -14.63 1.29
CA LYS A 7 -3.01 -15.44 2.51
C LYS A 7 -1.71 -16.26 2.48
N ILE A 8 -1.36 -16.85 1.34
CA ILE A 8 -0.13 -17.62 1.18
C ILE A 8 1.10 -16.72 1.42
N PHE A 9 1.11 -15.51 0.84
CA PHE A 9 2.22 -14.57 1.01
C PHE A 9 2.33 -14.06 2.46
N VAL A 10 1.20 -13.75 3.09
CA VAL A 10 1.15 -13.34 4.51
C VAL A 10 1.70 -14.46 5.40
N GLN A 11 1.27 -15.69 5.18
CA GLN A 11 1.76 -16.83 5.95
C GLN A 11 3.26 -17.02 5.77
N ALA A 12 3.77 -16.97 4.55
CA ALA A 12 5.19 -17.11 4.26
C ALA A 12 6.04 -15.98 4.89
N ALA A 13 5.56 -14.74 4.87
CA ALA A 13 6.22 -13.60 5.52
C ALA A 13 6.26 -13.77 7.04
N ASN A 14 5.15 -14.20 7.66
CA ASN A 14 5.08 -14.44 9.10
C ASN A 14 5.99 -15.57 9.55
N GLU A 15 6.07 -16.68 8.79
CA GLU A 15 6.96 -17.81 9.10
C GLU A 15 8.44 -17.40 9.07
N ARG A 16 8.83 -16.50 8.16
CA ARG A 16 10.21 -15.99 8.04
C ARG A 16 10.49 -14.81 8.97
N SER A 17 9.48 -14.17 9.54
CA SER A 17 9.58 -12.92 10.29
C SER A 17 10.24 -11.79 9.49
N GLU A 18 9.98 -11.74 8.20
CA GLU A 18 10.49 -10.75 7.25
C GLU A 18 9.36 -9.88 6.71
N ALA A 19 9.69 -8.73 6.10
CA ALA A 19 8.72 -7.96 5.34
C ALA A 19 8.16 -8.82 4.18
N SER A 20 6.88 -8.62 3.86
CA SER A 20 6.26 -9.29 2.72
C SER A 20 6.75 -8.66 1.41
N ASP A 21 6.60 -9.38 0.30
CA ASP A 21 6.87 -8.84 -1.02
C ASP A 21 6.00 -7.61 -1.31
N HIS A 22 6.57 -6.62 -1.99
CA HIS A 22 5.83 -5.44 -2.42
C HIS A 22 4.66 -5.85 -3.31
N THR A 23 3.48 -5.30 -3.02
CA THR A 23 2.21 -5.72 -3.62
C THR A 23 1.57 -4.58 -4.41
N LEU A 24 1.18 -4.82 -5.66
CA LEU A 24 0.40 -3.90 -6.47
C LEU A 24 -1.06 -4.35 -6.54
N LEU A 25 -1.97 -3.49 -6.10
CA LEU A 25 -3.42 -3.66 -6.22
C LEU A 25 -3.95 -2.76 -7.34
N HIS A 26 -4.42 -3.33 -8.43
CA HIS A 26 -4.96 -2.52 -9.52
C HIS A 26 -6.38 -2.95 -9.91
N GLY A 27 -7.19 -1.99 -10.31
CA GLY A 27 -8.57 -2.24 -10.70
C GLY A 27 -9.47 -1.03 -10.48
N PRO A 28 -10.75 -1.11 -10.89
CA PRO A 28 -11.73 -0.04 -10.75
C PRO A 28 -11.79 0.57 -9.35
N PRO A 29 -12.26 1.82 -9.21
CA PRO A 29 -12.48 2.42 -7.90
C PRO A 29 -13.59 1.70 -7.14
N GLY A 30 -13.61 1.85 -5.82
CA GLY A 30 -14.68 1.29 -4.96
C GLY A 30 -14.58 -0.21 -4.68
N LEU A 31 -13.51 -0.90 -5.08
CA LEU A 31 -13.33 -2.33 -4.85
C LEU A 31 -12.59 -2.68 -3.55
N GLY A 32 -12.41 -1.72 -2.65
CA GLY A 32 -11.85 -1.97 -1.33
C GLY A 32 -10.33 -2.15 -1.30
N LYS A 33 -9.56 -1.54 -2.24
CA LYS A 33 -8.08 -1.62 -2.25
C LYS A 33 -7.46 -1.18 -0.92
N THR A 34 -7.92 -0.07 -0.37
CA THR A 34 -7.48 0.45 0.94
C THR A 34 -7.88 -0.50 2.07
N THR A 35 -9.11 -1.01 2.05
CA THR A 35 -9.59 -1.99 3.04
C THR A 35 -8.74 -3.26 3.02
N LEU A 36 -8.37 -3.72 1.82
CA LEU A 36 -7.51 -4.89 1.67
C LEU A 36 -6.10 -4.64 2.24
N ALA A 37 -5.56 -3.44 2.08
CA ALA A 37 -4.28 -3.08 2.69
C ALA A 37 -4.35 -3.08 4.23
N HIS A 38 -5.44 -2.61 4.82
CA HIS A 38 -5.67 -2.69 6.27
C HIS A 38 -5.72 -4.14 6.76
N ILE A 39 -6.47 -5.00 6.07
CA ILE A 39 -6.57 -6.43 6.40
C ILE A 39 -5.18 -7.10 6.30
N LEU A 40 -4.40 -6.79 5.27
CA LEU A 40 -3.07 -7.36 5.10
C LEU A 40 -2.13 -6.95 6.24
N ALA A 41 -2.13 -5.68 6.64
CA ALA A 41 -1.29 -5.21 7.76
C ALA A 41 -1.71 -5.86 9.09
N GLU A 42 -3.02 -6.01 9.33
CA GLU A 42 -3.56 -6.68 10.51
C GLU A 42 -3.15 -8.16 10.55
N GLU A 43 -3.25 -8.88 9.45
CA GLU A 43 -2.84 -10.28 9.33
C GLU A 43 -1.31 -10.48 9.46
N LEU A 44 -0.53 -9.49 9.04
CA LEU A 44 0.92 -9.46 9.24
C LEU A 44 1.30 -9.07 10.68
N GLY A 45 0.38 -8.51 11.46
CA GLY A 45 0.60 -8.05 12.83
C GLY A 45 1.51 -6.82 12.91
N VAL A 46 1.43 -5.91 11.92
CA VAL A 46 2.30 -4.72 11.78
C VAL A 46 1.48 -3.46 11.60
N SER A 47 2.13 -2.30 11.75
CA SER A 47 1.47 -1.01 11.53
C SER A 47 1.27 -0.72 10.04
N LEU A 48 0.17 -0.01 9.73
CA LEU A 48 -0.12 0.48 8.39
C LEU A 48 0.01 2.00 8.36
N LYS A 49 0.85 2.52 7.46
CA LYS A 49 0.85 3.94 7.10
C LYS A 49 0.21 4.13 5.75
N VAL A 50 -0.70 5.09 5.67
CA VAL A 50 -1.48 5.37 4.47
C VAL A 50 -1.08 6.72 3.91
N SER A 51 -0.81 6.77 2.61
CA SER A 51 -0.56 7.98 1.86
C SER A 51 -1.17 7.87 0.45
N SER A 52 -0.99 8.88 -0.38
CA SER A 52 -1.42 8.85 -1.77
C SER A 52 -0.41 9.53 -2.68
N GLY A 53 -0.35 9.13 -3.96
CA GLY A 53 0.55 9.71 -4.95
C GLY A 53 0.50 11.24 -4.98
N PRO A 54 -0.69 11.87 -5.05
CA PRO A 54 -0.80 13.33 -5.07
C PRO A 54 -0.30 14.08 -3.83
N VAL A 55 -0.20 13.41 -2.70
CA VAL A 55 0.27 14.01 -1.42
C VAL A 55 1.80 13.98 -1.34
N ILE A 56 2.43 13.01 -2.00
CA ILE A 56 3.88 12.86 -2.03
C ILE A 56 4.42 13.68 -3.22
N ASP A 57 4.62 14.97 -2.99
CA ASP A 57 5.03 15.90 -4.07
C ASP A 57 6.54 15.95 -4.27
N LYS A 58 7.31 15.78 -3.18
CA LYS A 58 8.76 15.92 -3.16
C LYS A 58 9.45 14.69 -2.58
N PRO A 59 10.71 14.42 -2.95
CA PRO A 59 11.50 13.35 -2.34
C PRO A 59 11.57 13.41 -0.80
N GLY A 60 11.57 14.63 -0.22
CA GLY A 60 11.55 14.82 1.23
C GLY A 60 10.28 14.31 1.91
N ASP A 61 9.12 14.41 1.24
CA ASP A 61 7.85 13.89 1.76
C ASP A 61 7.89 12.36 1.81
N LEU A 62 8.40 11.74 0.74
CA LEU A 62 8.61 10.29 0.69
C LEU A 62 9.60 9.82 1.76
N ALA A 63 10.72 10.53 1.91
CA ALA A 63 11.73 10.23 2.93
C ALA A 63 11.16 10.30 4.34
N GLY A 64 10.37 11.32 4.64
CA GLY A 64 9.67 11.46 5.93
C GLY A 64 8.74 10.29 6.23
N LEU A 65 8.01 9.82 5.22
CA LEU A 65 7.16 8.63 5.36
C LEU A 65 8.01 7.38 5.61
N LEU A 66 9.02 7.12 4.79
CA LEU A 66 9.84 5.91 4.86
C LEU A 66 10.65 5.82 6.14
N THR A 67 11.25 6.91 6.59
CA THR A 67 12.03 6.95 7.85
C THR A 67 11.18 6.81 9.10
N SER A 68 9.87 7.01 8.99
CA SER A 68 8.93 6.84 10.09
C SER A 68 8.38 5.41 10.23
N LEU A 69 8.73 4.50 9.32
CA LEU A 69 8.32 3.09 9.35
C LEU A 69 9.20 2.31 10.32
N ASP A 70 8.58 1.46 11.11
CA ASP A 70 9.28 0.43 11.86
C ASP A 70 9.54 -0.81 10.96
N SER A 71 10.40 -1.73 11.46
CA SER A 71 10.69 -2.96 10.71
C SER A 71 9.43 -3.76 10.43
N ARG A 72 9.28 -4.20 9.17
CA ARG A 72 8.15 -4.95 8.62
C ARG A 72 6.85 -4.15 8.45
N ASP A 73 6.80 -2.87 8.80
CA ASP A 73 5.60 -2.05 8.61
C ASP A 73 5.13 -2.02 7.15
N VAL A 74 3.85 -1.75 6.98
CA VAL A 74 3.22 -1.61 5.66
C VAL A 74 3.05 -0.14 5.32
N LEU A 75 3.56 0.28 4.17
CA LEU A 75 3.26 1.57 3.55
C LEU A 75 2.25 1.37 2.42
N PHE A 76 1.08 1.96 2.54
CA PHE A 76 0.08 1.98 1.47
C PHE A 76 0.10 3.32 0.74
N ILE A 77 0.26 3.29 -0.59
CA ILE A 77 0.18 4.48 -1.44
C ILE A 77 -0.97 4.31 -2.43
N ASP A 78 -2.03 5.08 -2.24
CA ASP A 78 -3.13 5.11 -3.20
C ASP A 78 -2.78 5.99 -4.41
N GLU A 79 -3.38 5.68 -5.55
CA GLU A 79 -3.12 6.37 -6.83
C GLU A 79 -1.61 6.51 -7.12
N ILE A 80 -0.85 5.45 -6.89
CA ILE A 80 0.63 5.43 -7.00
C ILE A 80 1.12 5.89 -8.39
N HIS A 81 0.31 5.74 -9.45
CA HIS A 81 0.61 6.21 -10.81
C HIS A 81 0.68 7.76 -10.92
N ARG A 82 0.32 8.49 -9.86
CA ARG A 82 0.38 9.95 -9.80
C ARG A 82 1.63 10.48 -9.11
N LEU A 83 2.54 9.62 -8.70
CA LEU A 83 3.86 10.06 -8.24
C LEU A 83 4.61 10.77 -9.36
N SER A 84 5.38 11.80 -9.01
CA SER A 84 6.26 12.45 -9.97
C SER A 84 7.42 11.51 -10.33
N PRO A 85 7.99 11.59 -11.56
CA PRO A 85 9.12 10.75 -11.96
C PRO A 85 10.31 10.83 -10.99
N VAL A 86 10.55 12.00 -10.41
CA VAL A 86 11.62 12.20 -9.44
C VAL A 86 11.34 11.39 -8.16
N VAL A 87 10.12 11.43 -7.63
CA VAL A 87 9.73 10.66 -6.44
C VAL A 87 9.76 9.15 -6.73
N GLU A 88 9.35 8.74 -7.94
CA GLU A 88 9.45 7.33 -8.35
C GLU A 88 10.88 6.80 -8.26
N GLU A 89 11.89 7.56 -8.72
CA GLU A 89 13.30 7.13 -8.67
C GLU A 89 13.78 6.89 -7.23
N TYR A 90 13.40 7.75 -6.30
CA TYR A 90 13.71 7.55 -4.88
C TYR A 90 13.00 6.32 -4.30
N LEU A 91 11.74 6.11 -4.73
CA LEU A 91 10.99 4.94 -4.29
C LEU A 91 11.60 3.63 -4.81
N TYR A 92 12.19 3.62 -6.01
CA TYR A 92 12.88 2.45 -6.54
C TYR A 92 14.03 2.00 -5.64
N SER A 93 14.92 2.91 -5.25
CA SER A 93 16.02 2.60 -4.34
C SER A 93 15.54 2.14 -2.96
N ALA A 94 14.47 2.75 -2.47
CA ALA A 94 13.86 2.35 -1.21
C ALA A 94 13.28 0.92 -1.26
N MET A 95 12.68 0.52 -2.37
CA MET A 95 12.10 -0.82 -2.55
C MET A 95 13.16 -1.92 -2.74
N GLU A 96 14.26 -1.61 -3.41
CA GLU A 96 15.29 -2.61 -3.74
C GLU A 96 16.34 -2.76 -2.65
N ASP A 97 16.84 -1.62 -2.14
CA ASP A 97 18.01 -1.59 -1.28
C ASP A 97 17.70 -1.16 0.17
N PHE A 98 16.46 -0.81 0.47
CA PHE A 98 16.05 -0.20 1.74
C PHE A 98 16.92 1.01 2.11
N LYS A 99 17.19 1.86 1.11
CA LYS A 99 18.00 3.07 1.23
C LYS A 99 17.37 4.20 0.43
N ILE A 100 17.60 5.41 0.90
CA ILE A 100 17.20 6.61 0.18
C ILE A 100 18.32 7.65 0.25
N ASP A 101 18.69 8.22 -0.90
CA ASP A 101 19.71 9.26 -1.00
C ASP A 101 19.03 10.63 -1.10
N ILE A 102 19.19 11.48 -0.10
CA ILE A 102 18.58 12.80 -0.07
C ILE A 102 19.61 13.87 -0.37
N MET A 103 19.31 14.75 -1.32
CA MET A 103 20.10 15.94 -1.58
C MET A 103 19.77 17.02 -0.54
N ILE A 104 20.76 17.41 0.29
CA ILE A 104 20.57 18.43 1.33
C ILE A 104 20.69 19.84 0.77
N GLU A 105 21.56 20.05 -0.21
CA GLU A 105 21.82 21.37 -0.81
C GLU A 105 21.83 21.29 -2.34
N SER A 106 21.41 22.38 -2.97
CA SER A 106 21.48 22.56 -4.43
C SER A 106 22.66 23.42 -4.78
N GLY A 107 23.43 23.08 -5.83
CA GLY A 107 24.53 23.89 -6.34
C GLY A 107 25.89 23.21 -6.21
N PRO A 108 27.01 23.99 -6.34
CA PRO A 108 28.37 23.43 -6.39
C PRO A 108 28.80 22.72 -5.10
N ASN A 109 28.10 22.92 -4.00
CA ASN A 109 28.33 22.26 -2.71
C ASN A 109 27.28 21.20 -2.37
N ALA A 110 26.54 20.73 -3.37
CA ALA A 110 25.51 19.72 -3.16
C ALA A 110 26.06 18.47 -2.46
N ARG A 111 25.45 18.10 -1.34
CA ARG A 111 25.78 16.89 -0.58
C ARG A 111 24.55 15.97 -0.61
N SER A 112 24.80 14.71 -0.93
CA SER A 112 23.82 13.66 -0.72
C SER A 112 24.07 12.97 0.62
N VAL A 113 23.01 12.68 1.35
CA VAL A 113 23.05 11.82 2.54
C VAL A 113 22.23 10.59 2.27
N GLN A 114 22.88 9.45 2.38
CA GLN A 114 22.22 8.16 2.30
C GLN A 114 21.65 7.80 3.66
N ILE A 115 20.34 7.51 3.69
CA ILE A 115 19.62 7.07 4.87
C ILE A 115 19.27 5.60 4.68
N ASN A 116 19.65 4.77 5.65
CA ASN A 116 19.18 3.38 5.68
C ASN A 116 17.75 3.35 6.25
N LEU A 117 16.92 2.58 5.62
CA LEU A 117 15.51 2.35 6.00
C LEU A 117 15.37 1.00 6.67
N ASN A 118 14.39 0.85 7.53
CA ASN A 118 13.95 -0.45 7.96
C ASN A 118 13.33 -1.21 6.79
N ASP A 119 13.35 -2.53 6.82
CA ASP A 119 12.61 -3.36 5.87
C ASP A 119 11.10 -3.09 6.01
N PHE A 120 10.44 -2.88 4.91
CA PHE A 120 9.01 -2.56 4.86
C PHE A 120 8.33 -3.22 3.67
N THR A 121 7.01 -3.33 3.75
CA THR A 121 6.19 -3.77 2.63
C THR A 121 5.49 -2.58 1.99
N LEU A 122 5.69 -2.36 0.69
CA LEU A 122 4.94 -1.38 -0.07
C LEU A 122 3.68 -2.03 -0.67
N ILE A 123 2.52 -1.46 -0.40
CA ILE A 123 1.28 -1.79 -1.11
C ILE A 123 0.91 -0.58 -1.97
N GLY A 124 1.11 -0.68 -3.28
CA GLY A 124 0.69 0.33 -4.23
C GLY A 124 -0.72 0.06 -4.74
N ALA A 125 -1.57 1.08 -4.79
CA ALA A 125 -2.89 0.97 -5.38
C ALA A 125 -3.03 1.90 -6.59
N THR A 126 -3.70 1.43 -7.63
CA THR A 126 -3.99 2.24 -8.81
C THR A 126 -5.29 1.83 -9.51
N THR A 127 -6.00 2.81 -10.01
CA THR A 127 -7.12 2.60 -10.92
C THR A 127 -6.68 2.47 -12.38
N ARG A 128 -5.44 2.87 -12.70
CA ARG A 128 -4.90 2.99 -14.06
C ARG A 128 -3.53 2.33 -14.16
N SER A 129 -3.49 1.01 -14.15
CA SER A 129 -2.24 0.24 -14.22
C SER A 129 -1.40 0.52 -15.47
N GLY A 130 -2.03 0.93 -16.57
CA GLY A 130 -1.35 1.32 -17.79
C GLY A 130 -0.52 2.61 -17.70
N LEU A 131 -0.75 3.45 -16.69
CA LEU A 131 0.03 4.66 -16.44
C LEU A 131 1.27 4.42 -15.56
N LEU A 132 1.38 3.25 -14.94
CA LEU A 132 2.59 2.89 -14.21
C LEU A 132 3.74 2.62 -15.17
N THR A 133 4.90 3.14 -14.84
CA THR A 133 6.13 2.87 -15.60
C THR A 133 6.49 1.39 -15.54
N ALA A 134 7.16 0.87 -16.57
CA ALA A 134 7.60 -0.52 -16.59
C ALA A 134 8.58 -0.83 -15.44
N PRO A 135 9.53 0.04 -15.09
CA PRO A 135 10.40 -0.14 -13.92
C PRO A 135 9.63 -0.26 -12.60
N MET A 136 8.60 0.57 -12.40
CA MET A 136 7.77 0.51 -11.19
C MET A 136 7.05 -0.83 -11.09
N ARG A 137 6.42 -1.27 -12.17
CA ARG A 137 5.68 -2.55 -12.18
C ARG A 137 6.58 -3.75 -11.90
N ALA A 138 7.80 -3.73 -12.41
CA ALA A 138 8.75 -4.83 -12.23
C ALA A 138 9.21 -5.04 -10.78
N ARG A 139 9.08 -3.99 -9.93
CA ARG A 139 9.46 -4.03 -8.52
C ARG A 139 8.40 -4.60 -7.60
N PHE A 140 7.18 -4.75 -8.09
CA PHE A 140 6.13 -5.43 -7.34
C PHE A 140 6.21 -6.94 -7.56
N GLY A 141 6.58 -7.69 -6.53
CA GLY A 141 6.61 -9.16 -6.56
C GLY A 141 5.20 -9.76 -6.68
N ILE A 142 4.21 -9.08 -6.11
CA ILE A 142 2.82 -9.51 -6.13
C ILE A 142 1.99 -8.50 -6.93
N ASN A 143 1.29 -8.96 -7.95
CA ASN A 143 0.44 -8.09 -8.79
C ASN A 143 -0.97 -8.67 -8.85
N ASN A 144 -1.90 -8.00 -8.17
CA ASN A 144 -3.28 -8.45 -8.04
C ASN A 144 -4.24 -7.50 -8.75
N ARG A 145 -4.96 -8.05 -9.74
CA ARG A 145 -6.06 -7.36 -10.39
C ARG A 145 -7.35 -7.59 -9.61
N LEU A 146 -7.96 -6.51 -9.18
CA LEU A 146 -9.28 -6.51 -8.59
C LEU A 146 -10.32 -6.31 -9.69
N GLU A 147 -11.33 -7.18 -9.71
CA GLU A 147 -12.43 -7.13 -10.65
C GLU A 147 -13.73 -6.80 -9.90
N TYR A 148 -14.74 -6.36 -10.63
CA TYR A 148 -16.04 -6.11 -10.04
C TYR A 148 -16.57 -7.39 -9.39
N TYR A 149 -17.22 -7.22 -8.26
CA TYR A 149 -17.90 -8.30 -7.59
C TYR A 149 -19.07 -8.79 -8.45
N ASP A 150 -19.28 -10.10 -8.47
CA ASP A 150 -20.48 -10.66 -9.08
C ASP A 150 -21.74 -10.31 -8.25
N VAL A 151 -22.91 -10.52 -8.85
CA VAL A 151 -24.19 -10.14 -8.23
C VAL A 151 -24.40 -10.86 -6.90
N ASN A 152 -23.96 -12.11 -6.77
CA ASN A 152 -24.16 -12.89 -5.55
C ASN A 152 -23.31 -12.35 -4.41
N VAL A 153 -22.06 -11.97 -4.69
CA VAL A 153 -21.16 -11.35 -3.71
C VAL A 153 -21.66 -9.97 -3.30
N LEU A 154 -22.15 -9.16 -4.25
CA LEU A 154 -22.77 -7.86 -3.95
C LEU A 154 -24.00 -8.01 -3.06
N SER A 155 -24.88 -8.97 -3.34
CA SER A 155 -26.03 -9.27 -2.49
C SER A 155 -25.60 -9.60 -1.06
N SER A 156 -24.61 -10.47 -0.91
CA SER A 156 -24.09 -10.86 0.40
C SER A 156 -23.47 -9.68 1.18
N ILE A 157 -22.81 -8.75 0.48
CA ILE A 157 -22.25 -7.52 1.09
C ILE A 157 -23.40 -6.62 1.58
N ILE A 158 -24.45 -6.45 0.78
CA ILE A 158 -25.61 -5.63 1.14
C ILE A 158 -26.34 -6.24 2.33
N ASP A 159 -26.62 -7.54 2.30
CA ASP A 159 -27.27 -8.25 3.40
C ASP A 159 -26.52 -8.11 4.72
N ARG A 160 -25.19 -8.25 4.68
CA ARG A 160 -24.33 -8.08 5.86
C ARG A 160 -24.33 -6.63 6.37
N SER A 161 -24.32 -5.66 5.47
CA SER A 161 -24.38 -4.25 5.83
C SER A 161 -25.74 -3.89 6.43
N CYS A 162 -26.84 -4.37 5.87
CA CYS A 162 -28.17 -4.16 6.42
C CYS A 162 -28.30 -4.73 7.84
N LEU A 163 -27.74 -5.91 8.11
CA LEU A 163 -27.78 -6.52 9.44
C LEU A 163 -27.02 -5.66 10.49
N LEU A 164 -25.91 -5.03 10.11
CA LEU A 164 -25.16 -4.14 11.01
C LEU A 164 -25.94 -2.87 11.34
N TYR A 165 -26.62 -2.26 10.35
CA TYR A 165 -27.42 -1.05 10.57
C TYR A 165 -28.74 -1.32 11.29
N THR A 166 -29.35 -2.49 11.15
CA THR A 166 -30.61 -2.83 11.86
C THR A 166 -30.38 -3.18 13.31
N SER A 167 -29.21 -3.68 13.69
CA SER A 167 -28.87 -3.91 15.12
C SER A 167 -28.68 -2.60 15.87
N ASP A 168 -28.01 -1.60 15.27
CA ASP A 168 -27.82 -0.28 15.88
C ASP A 168 -29.15 0.49 16.05
N ALA A 169 -30.07 0.39 15.05
CA ALA A 169 -31.37 1.05 15.13
C ALA A 169 -32.33 0.38 16.14
N ALA A 170 -32.10 -0.89 16.52
CA ALA A 170 -32.90 -1.56 17.51
C ALA A 170 -32.50 -1.18 18.95
N ASP A 171 -31.26 -0.83 19.18
CA ASP A 171 -30.76 -0.36 20.50
C ASP A 171 -31.20 1.08 20.80
N ASP A 172 -31.40 1.93 19.80
CA ASP A 172 -31.90 3.30 19.99
C ASP A 172 -33.41 3.37 20.27
N LEU A 173 -34.15 2.29 20.10
CA LEU A 173 -35.60 2.23 20.37
C LEU A 173 -35.95 1.71 21.79
N LEU A 174 -34.94 1.40 22.60
CA LEU A 174 -35.11 0.89 23.98
C LEU A 174 -34.73 1.92 25.06
N CYS A 175 -34.65 3.21 24.73
CA CYS A 175 -34.50 4.31 25.70
C CYS A 175 -35.81 5.06 25.89
#